data_cde793e3c76dea4729045a1e14197353
#
_entry.id   cde793e3c76dea4729045a1e14197353
#
_cell.length_a   1.000
_cell.length_b   1.000
_cell.length_c   1.000
_cell.angle_alpha   90.00
_cell.angle_beta   90.00
_cell.angle_gamma   90.00
#
_symmetry.space_group_name_H-M   'P 1'
#
loop_
_entity.id
_entity.type
_entity.pdbx_description
1 polymer ?
#
loop_
_entity_poly.entity_id
_entity_poly.type
_entity_poly.pdbx_seq_one_letter_code
_entity_poly.pdbx_strand_id
1 'polypeptide(L)'
;MPISWSWREGEYIDFWSGPHFLSGVLLGFVGYLVPLPFSEVFLLVLALLIIYEMWEAAIEIGEYLENSVLDVVLAIFGFIGAYRLSEMYLTDEVVLVFSGILALALALLATVGWQAYLQRG
;
A
#
# COMPACT_ATOMS: atom_id res chain seq x y z
N MET A 1 3.07 0.32 23.17
CA MET A 1 3.11 1.53 22.33
C MET A 1 2.26 1.36 21.09
N PRO A 2 1.38 2.32 20.77
CA PRO A 2 0.59 2.24 19.56
C PRO A 2 1.41 2.44 18.28
N ILE A 3 2.58 3.10 18.38
CA ILE A 3 3.46 3.35 17.24
C ILE A 3 4.75 2.58 17.43
N SER A 4 5.17 1.87 16.38
CA SER A 4 6.44 1.15 16.37
C SER A 4 7.33 1.71 15.24
N TRP A 5 8.54 2.11 15.59
CA TRP A 5 9.53 2.59 14.62
C TRP A 5 10.47 1.45 14.21
N SER A 6 9.87 0.31 13.90
CA SER A 6 10.59 -0.90 13.49
C SER A 6 9.74 -1.70 12.50
N TRP A 7 10.32 -2.78 11.95
CA TRP A 7 9.60 -3.69 11.07
C TRP A 7 8.75 -4.71 11.83
N ARG A 8 8.66 -4.60 13.15
CA ARG A 8 7.68 -5.36 13.93
C ARG A 8 6.33 -4.65 13.83
N GLU A 9 5.27 -5.42 13.76
CA GLU A 9 3.91 -4.87 13.72
C GLU A 9 3.60 -4.15 15.03
N GLY A 10 3.28 -2.86 14.92
CA GLY A 10 2.75 -2.09 16.03
C GLY A 10 1.25 -2.22 16.11
N GLU A 11 0.66 -1.68 17.17
CA GLU A 11 -0.79 -1.72 17.32
C GLU A 11 -1.48 -0.88 16.25
N TYR A 12 -0.93 0.29 15.92
CA TYR A 12 -1.50 1.20 14.91
C TYR A 12 -0.54 1.43 13.76
N ILE A 13 0.65 1.96 14.02
CA ILE A 13 1.62 2.39 13.00
C ILE A 13 2.97 1.71 13.28
N ASP A 14 3.60 1.24 12.21
CA ASP A 14 4.94 0.67 12.22
C ASP A 14 5.64 0.98 10.90
N PHE A 15 6.82 0.41 10.66
CA PHE A 15 7.53 0.64 9.39
C PHE A 15 6.77 0.10 8.18
N TRP A 16 5.91 -0.91 8.36
CA TRP A 16 5.08 -1.43 7.28
C TRP A 16 4.02 -0.43 6.81
N SER A 17 3.70 0.58 7.64
CA SER A 17 2.76 1.63 7.26
C SER A 17 3.24 2.41 6.05
N GLY A 18 4.56 2.63 5.93
CA GLY A 18 5.13 3.28 4.74
C GLY A 18 4.86 2.50 3.46
N PRO A 19 5.27 1.22 3.36
CA PRO A 19 4.95 0.40 2.21
C PRO A 19 3.46 0.28 1.91
N HIS A 20 2.59 0.20 2.92
CA HIS A 20 1.14 0.16 2.69
C HIS A 20 0.63 1.44 2.05
N PHE A 21 1.06 2.60 2.56
CA PHE A 21 0.71 3.88 1.95
C PHE A 21 1.22 3.98 0.51
N LEU A 22 2.49 3.63 0.28
CA LEU A 22 3.09 3.69 -1.05
C LEU A 22 2.47 2.68 -2.01
N SER A 23 2.03 1.53 -1.51
CA SER A 23 1.28 0.57 -2.33
C SER A 23 -0.03 1.18 -2.83
N GLY A 24 -0.72 1.93 -1.97
CA GLY A 24 -1.90 2.68 -2.36
C GLY A 24 -1.59 3.71 -3.44
N VAL A 25 -0.50 4.47 -3.27
CA VAL A 25 -0.06 5.45 -4.27
C VAL A 25 0.20 4.76 -5.62
N LEU A 26 0.90 3.62 -5.61
CA LEU A 26 1.14 2.85 -6.83
C LEU A 26 -0.18 2.41 -7.47
N LEU A 27 -1.11 1.89 -6.67
CA LEU A 27 -2.42 1.48 -7.17
C LEU A 27 -3.19 2.67 -7.76
N GLY A 28 -3.01 3.87 -7.19
CA GLY A 28 -3.61 5.09 -7.73
C GLY A 28 -3.05 5.45 -9.10
N PHE A 29 -1.74 5.39 -9.27
CA PHE A 29 -1.10 5.64 -10.56
C PHE A 29 -1.51 4.60 -11.61
N VAL A 30 -1.42 3.32 -11.26
CA VAL A 30 -1.78 2.24 -12.18
C VAL A 30 -3.28 2.27 -12.47
N GLY A 31 -4.10 2.50 -11.44
CA GLY A 31 -5.55 2.59 -11.60
C GLY A 31 -5.99 3.71 -12.53
N TYR A 32 -5.28 4.82 -12.50
CA TYR A 32 -5.56 5.92 -13.44
C TYR A 32 -5.36 5.49 -14.90
N LEU A 33 -4.38 4.60 -15.15
CA LEU A 33 -4.10 4.12 -16.50
C LEU A 33 -5.10 3.05 -16.98
N VAL A 34 -5.89 2.48 -16.07
CA VAL A 34 -6.91 1.48 -16.43
C VAL A 34 -8.12 2.18 -17.02
N PRO A 35 -8.63 1.72 -18.17
CA PRO A 35 -9.75 2.39 -18.85
C PRO A 35 -11.11 2.04 -18.23
N LEU A 36 -11.27 2.34 -16.93
CA LEU A 36 -12.50 2.13 -16.18
C LEU A 36 -12.84 3.40 -15.40
N PRO A 37 -14.13 3.63 -15.08
CA PRO A 37 -14.51 4.75 -14.21
C PRO A 37 -13.86 4.66 -12.85
N PHE A 38 -13.64 5.80 -12.20
CA PHE A 38 -13.01 5.86 -10.87
C PHE A 38 -13.72 4.95 -9.86
N SER A 39 -15.05 4.94 -9.87
CA SER A 39 -15.81 4.13 -8.91
C SER A 39 -15.51 2.64 -9.04
N GLU A 40 -15.35 2.14 -10.27
CA GLU A 40 -15.03 0.73 -10.49
C GLU A 40 -13.59 0.44 -10.06
N VAL A 41 -12.65 1.33 -10.41
CA VAL A 41 -11.26 1.16 -9.99
C VAL A 41 -11.16 1.20 -8.46
N PHE A 42 -11.87 2.10 -7.82
CA PHE A 42 -11.89 2.21 -6.35
C PHE A 42 -12.37 0.90 -5.71
N LEU A 43 -13.45 0.33 -6.23
CA LEU A 43 -13.99 -0.93 -5.69
C LEU A 43 -13.01 -2.09 -5.88
N LEU A 44 -12.35 -2.14 -7.04
CA LEU A 44 -11.34 -3.18 -7.29
C LEU A 44 -10.15 -3.04 -6.33
N VAL A 45 -9.67 -1.82 -6.14
CA VAL A 45 -8.55 -1.55 -5.23
C VAL A 45 -8.94 -1.90 -3.80
N LEU A 46 -10.13 -1.50 -3.37
CA LEU A 46 -10.61 -1.83 -2.02
C LEU A 46 -10.68 -3.34 -1.83
N ALA A 47 -11.21 -4.07 -2.81
CA ALA A 47 -11.28 -5.52 -2.75
C ALA A 47 -9.88 -6.15 -2.63
N LEU A 48 -8.91 -5.66 -3.42
CA LEU A 48 -7.54 -6.17 -3.37
C LEU A 48 -6.90 -5.92 -2.00
N LEU A 49 -7.12 -4.74 -1.40
CA LEU A 49 -6.57 -4.41 -0.10
C LEU A 49 -7.16 -5.29 1.00
N ILE A 50 -8.47 -5.55 0.95
CA ILE A 50 -9.13 -6.42 1.91
C ILE A 50 -8.64 -7.87 1.77
N ILE A 51 -8.52 -8.35 0.54
CA ILE A 51 -8.02 -9.70 0.27
C ILE A 51 -6.59 -9.85 0.80
N TYR A 52 -5.75 -8.83 0.62
CA TYR A 52 -4.38 -8.86 1.13
C TYR A 52 -4.36 -8.97 2.65
N GLU A 53 -5.19 -8.21 3.35
CA GLU A 53 -5.26 -8.27 4.82
C GLU A 53 -5.78 -9.63 5.30
N MET A 54 -6.73 -10.22 4.58
CA MET A 54 -7.21 -11.57 4.88
C MET A 54 -6.11 -12.61 4.70
N TRP A 55 -5.28 -12.45 3.66
CA TRP A 55 -4.15 -13.33 3.43
C TRP A 55 -3.12 -13.22 4.56
N GLU A 56 -2.79 -12.00 5.00
CA GLU A 56 -1.89 -11.79 6.12
C GLU A 56 -2.42 -12.46 7.39
N ALA A 57 -3.70 -12.34 7.67
CA ALA A 57 -4.31 -12.99 8.81
C ALA A 57 -4.23 -14.51 8.69
N ALA A 58 -4.41 -15.05 7.49
CA ALA A 58 -4.36 -16.50 7.25
C ALA A 58 -2.96 -17.07 7.48
N ILE A 59 -1.89 -16.32 7.19
CA ILE A 59 -0.51 -16.79 7.42
C ILE A 59 0.03 -16.39 8.79
N GLU A 60 -0.84 -15.86 9.64
CA GLU A 60 -0.54 -15.56 11.03
C GLU A 60 0.66 -14.64 11.23
N ILE A 61 0.67 -13.51 10.51
CA ILE A 61 1.71 -12.50 10.67
C ILE A 61 1.64 -11.83 12.05
N GLY A 62 0.53 -12.00 12.77
CA GLY A 62 0.41 -11.49 14.14
C GLY A 62 0.11 -9.99 14.19
N GLU A 63 -0.66 -9.51 13.23
CA GLU A 63 -1.02 -8.12 13.12
C GLU A 63 -2.22 -7.79 13.98
N TYR A 64 -2.19 -6.61 14.63
CA TYR A 64 -3.34 -6.11 15.35
C TYR A 64 -4.43 -5.68 14.38
N LEU A 65 -5.71 -5.84 14.78
CA LEU A 65 -6.84 -5.40 13.96
C LEU A 65 -6.76 -3.91 13.64
N GLU A 66 -6.41 -3.10 14.62
CA GLU A 66 -6.26 -1.65 14.46
C GLU A 66 -5.19 -1.32 13.42
N ASN A 67 -4.09 -2.06 13.41
CA ASN A 67 -3.03 -1.89 12.42
C ASN A 67 -3.53 -2.26 11.03
N SER A 68 -4.26 -3.37 10.89
CA SER A 68 -4.83 -3.80 9.61
C SER A 68 -5.78 -2.75 9.04
N VAL A 69 -6.64 -2.19 9.88
CA VAL A 69 -7.57 -1.13 9.45
C VAL A 69 -6.80 0.10 9.00
N LEU A 70 -5.78 0.51 9.75
CA LEU A 70 -4.96 1.67 9.38
C LEU A 70 -4.20 1.43 8.08
N ASP A 71 -3.71 0.22 7.86
CA ASP A 71 -3.02 -0.12 6.61
C ASP A 71 -3.94 0.08 5.41
N VAL A 72 -5.18 -0.37 5.51
CA VAL A 72 -6.16 -0.16 4.43
C VAL A 72 -6.47 1.32 4.26
N VAL A 73 -6.68 2.05 5.36
CA VAL A 73 -6.98 3.48 5.32
C VAL A 73 -5.83 4.25 4.67
N LEU A 74 -4.58 3.97 5.07
CA LEU A 74 -3.41 4.63 4.49
C LEU A 74 -3.29 4.34 3.00
N ALA A 75 -3.52 3.10 2.60
CA ALA A 75 -3.47 2.73 1.18
C ALA A 75 -4.55 3.44 0.38
N ILE A 76 -5.76 3.56 0.93
CA ILE A 76 -6.87 4.29 0.26
C ILE A 76 -6.53 5.77 0.11
N PHE A 77 -5.96 6.40 1.13
CA PHE A 77 -5.53 7.80 1.01
C PHE A 77 -4.47 7.96 -0.08
N GLY A 78 -3.48 7.06 -0.11
CA GLY A 78 -2.46 7.05 -1.16
C GLY A 78 -3.06 6.86 -2.55
N PHE A 79 -4.01 5.94 -2.68
CA PHE A 79 -4.70 5.67 -3.93
C PHE A 79 -5.45 6.90 -4.43
N ILE A 80 -6.28 7.50 -3.59
CA ILE A 80 -7.08 8.67 -3.99
C ILE A 80 -6.16 9.82 -4.37
N GLY A 81 -5.13 10.08 -3.55
CA GLY A 81 -4.19 11.17 -3.82
C GLY A 81 -3.46 11.01 -5.14
N ALA A 82 -2.92 9.81 -5.40
CA ALA A 82 -2.19 9.54 -6.64
C ALA A 82 -3.11 9.56 -7.85
N TYR A 83 -4.30 8.99 -7.73
CA TYR A 83 -5.28 8.98 -8.83
C TYR A 83 -5.67 10.40 -9.22
N ARG A 84 -6.04 11.22 -8.23
CA ARG A 84 -6.45 12.60 -8.49
C ARG A 84 -5.30 13.47 -9.00
N LEU A 85 -4.10 13.28 -8.44
CA LEU A 85 -2.92 13.98 -8.94
C LEU A 85 -2.67 13.64 -10.41
N SER A 86 -2.76 12.37 -10.77
CA SER A 86 -2.59 11.92 -12.15
C SER A 86 -3.64 12.54 -13.08
N GLU A 87 -4.89 12.53 -12.64
CA GLU A 87 -6.02 13.07 -13.41
C GLU A 87 -5.87 14.57 -13.67
N MET A 88 -5.36 15.31 -12.68
CA MET A 88 -5.34 16.77 -12.72
C MET A 88 -4.07 17.36 -13.29
N TYR A 89 -2.91 16.74 -13.09
CA TYR A 89 -1.63 17.38 -13.33
C TYR A 89 -0.61 16.57 -14.14
N LEU A 90 -0.77 15.26 -14.26
CA LEU A 90 0.26 14.40 -14.85
C LEU A 90 -0.16 13.90 -16.23
N THR A 91 0.85 13.63 -17.08
CA THR A 91 0.62 12.93 -18.34
C THR A 91 0.71 11.43 -18.13
N ASP A 92 0.17 10.64 -19.08
CA ASP A 92 0.21 9.18 -18.99
C ASP A 92 1.65 8.66 -18.93
N GLU A 93 2.56 9.27 -19.67
CA GLU A 93 3.97 8.89 -19.65
C GLU A 93 4.61 9.13 -18.29
N VAL A 94 4.32 10.25 -17.66
CA VAL A 94 4.82 10.57 -16.32
C VAL A 94 4.26 9.59 -15.29
N VAL A 95 2.97 9.27 -15.38
CA VAL A 95 2.33 8.29 -14.49
C VAL A 95 3.00 6.92 -14.65
N LEU A 96 3.28 6.52 -15.88
CA LEU A 96 3.94 5.24 -16.14
C LEU A 96 5.35 5.20 -15.54
N VAL A 97 6.12 6.27 -15.69
CA VAL A 97 7.47 6.37 -15.11
C VAL A 97 7.41 6.33 -13.59
N PHE A 98 6.51 7.11 -12.98
CA PHE A 98 6.34 7.11 -11.53
C PHE A 98 5.92 5.74 -11.01
N SER A 99 5.04 5.05 -11.74
CA SER A 99 4.62 3.70 -11.37
C SER A 99 5.80 2.74 -11.36
N GLY A 100 6.67 2.81 -12.36
CA GLY A 100 7.86 1.95 -12.42
C GLY A 100 8.83 2.23 -11.28
N ILE A 101 9.13 3.50 -11.03
CA ILE A 101 10.03 3.90 -9.94
C ILE A 101 9.46 3.46 -8.59
N LEU A 102 8.18 3.68 -8.38
CA LEU A 102 7.53 3.35 -7.11
C LEU A 102 7.46 1.83 -6.90
N ALA A 103 7.19 1.07 -7.97
CA ALA A 103 7.19 -0.39 -7.89
C ALA A 103 8.56 -0.91 -7.47
N LEU A 104 9.63 -0.34 -8.03
CA LEU A 104 10.99 -0.72 -7.66
C LEU A 104 11.30 -0.37 -6.20
N ALA A 105 10.92 0.85 -5.77
CA ALA A 105 11.12 1.27 -4.39
C ALA A 105 10.36 0.38 -3.41
N LEU A 106 9.11 0.01 -3.75
CA LEU A 106 8.32 -0.89 -2.93
C LEU A 106 8.94 -2.29 -2.84
N ALA A 107 9.47 -2.79 -3.95
CA ALA A 107 10.14 -4.09 -3.95
C ALA A 107 11.34 -4.07 -3.00
N LEU A 108 12.12 -2.99 -3.01
CA LEU A 108 13.28 -2.84 -2.11
C LEU A 108 12.84 -2.73 -0.65
N LEU A 109 11.84 -1.91 -0.36
CA LEU A 109 11.32 -1.75 1.01
C LEU A 109 10.72 -3.04 1.54
N ALA A 110 9.94 -3.74 0.71
CA ALA A 110 9.34 -4.99 1.10
C ALA A 110 10.41 -6.06 1.38
N THR A 111 11.48 -6.08 0.59
CA THR A 111 12.59 -7.00 0.79
C THR A 111 13.27 -6.73 2.13
N VAL A 112 13.56 -5.46 2.43
CA VAL A 112 14.18 -5.08 3.69
C VAL A 112 13.29 -5.45 4.88
N GLY A 113 12.01 -5.12 4.79
CA GLY A 113 11.06 -5.42 5.86
C GLY A 113 10.87 -6.92 6.05
N TRP A 114 10.80 -7.68 4.97
CA TRP A 114 10.66 -9.13 5.03
C TRP A 114 11.89 -9.80 5.62
N GLN A 115 13.09 -9.33 5.26
CA GLN A 115 14.32 -9.83 5.87
C GLN A 115 14.35 -9.56 7.37
N ALA A 116 13.93 -8.37 7.79
CA ALA A 116 13.84 -8.05 9.21
C ALA A 116 12.83 -8.95 9.93
N TYR A 117 11.69 -9.25 9.29
CA TYR A 117 10.69 -10.17 9.82
C TYR A 117 11.29 -11.57 10.02
N LEU A 118 12.00 -12.08 9.05
CA LEU A 118 12.59 -13.43 9.13
C LEU A 118 13.70 -13.52 10.19
N GLN A 119 14.36 -12.41 10.51
CA GLN A 119 15.47 -12.39 11.47
C GLN A 119 15.04 -12.23 12.93
N ARG A 120 13.81 -11.88 13.17
CA ARG A 120 13.34 -11.61 14.54
C ARG A 120 12.94 -12.85 15.32
N GLY A 121 13.29 -13.98 14.87
CA GLY A 121 13.19 -15.22 15.60
C GLY A 121 11.79 -15.59 16.05
#